data_cc3937a8fe31b1839f0bd1e86e444871
#
_entry.id   cc3937a8fe31b1839f0bd1e86e444871
#
_cell.length_a   1.000
_cell.length_b   1.000
_cell.length_c   1.000
_cell.angle_alpha   90.00
_cell.angle_beta   90.00
_cell.angle_gamma   90.00
#
_symmetry.space_group_name_H-M   'P 1'
#
loop_
_entity.id
_entity.type
_entity.pdbx_description
1 polymer ?
#
loop_
_entity_poly.entity_id
_entity_poly.type
_entity_poly.pdbx_seq_one_letter_code
_entity_poly.pdbx_strand_id
1 'polypeptide(L)'
;ASLQSIGTLHTAVLDKAGTITNGEPEVVTIVGTRSVPAKFLLGMAAGLESQSQDPLACAVMRKAAAENIKLSAVKDVTILDGQGLTGKMAGKVMAGGSAEFIAAQCELTPDLQQAGEQLAADGIAPLYFSLDGHAAGLIGVADAVKPASKAALDALKALGLDVILLTGDSRTNADRVAAQVGLDDAHVVSGLAPAELEAELRRLQTNGPVAMIGSTSAAAALACADVGIGMGA
;
A
#
# COMPACT_ATOMS: atom_id res chain seq x y z
N ALA A 1 -26.84 15.77 -18.15
CA ALA A 1 -26.00 16.75 -17.46
C ALA A 1 -24.52 16.30 -17.51
N SER A 2 -24.16 15.11 -17.02
CA SER A 2 -22.75 14.67 -16.92
C SER A 2 -21.98 14.58 -18.24
N LEU A 3 -22.62 14.17 -19.34
CA LEU A 3 -21.99 14.10 -20.67
C LEU A 3 -21.66 15.48 -21.28
N GLN A 4 -22.43 16.50 -20.95
CA GLN A 4 -22.15 17.86 -21.40
C GLN A 4 -20.98 18.50 -20.63
N SER A 5 -20.79 18.11 -19.38
CA SER A 5 -19.70 18.62 -18.53
C SER A 5 -18.33 18.03 -18.92
N ILE A 6 -18.28 16.84 -19.54
CA ILE A 6 -17.02 16.19 -19.93
C ILE A 6 -16.22 17.07 -20.91
N GLY A 7 -16.88 17.77 -21.85
CA GLY A 7 -16.20 18.62 -22.82
C GLY A 7 -15.64 19.93 -22.26
N THR A 8 -15.95 20.26 -21.00
CA THR A 8 -15.50 21.49 -20.32
C THR A 8 -14.56 21.22 -19.15
N LEU A 9 -14.15 19.96 -18.94
CA LEU A 9 -13.25 19.59 -17.87
C LEU A 9 -11.89 20.27 -18.02
N HIS A 10 -11.37 20.75 -16.90
CA HIS A 10 -10.02 21.32 -16.79
C HIS A 10 -9.06 20.40 -16.06
N THR A 11 -9.56 19.70 -15.04
CA THR A 11 -8.75 18.89 -14.15
C THR A 11 -9.31 17.49 -14.04
N ALA A 12 -8.45 16.48 -14.11
CA ALA A 12 -8.72 15.09 -13.78
C ALA A 12 -8.00 14.75 -12.48
N VAL A 13 -8.75 14.51 -11.43
CA VAL A 13 -8.24 14.10 -10.12
C VAL A 13 -8.38 12.59 -10.01
N LEU A 14 -7.30 11.90 -9.63
CA LEU A 14 -7.27 10.46 -9.47
C LEU A 14 -6.98 10.09 -8.00
N ASP A 15 -7.77 9.16 -7.47
CA ASP A 15 -7.39 8.44 -6.25
C ASP A 15 -6.26 7.45 -6.57
N LYS A 16 -5.48 7.05 -5.56
CA LYS A 16 -4.42 6.08 -5.71
C LYS A 16 -4.95 4.65 -5.73
N ALA A 17 -5.53 4.23 -4.60
CA ALA A 17 -5.89 2.84 -4.33
C ALA A 17 -7.07 2.34 -5.20
N GLY A 18 -6.86 1.25 -5.93
CA GLY A 18 -7.88 0.69 -6.83
C GLY A 18 -8.08 1.49 -8.12
N THR A 19 -7.44 2.64 -8.28
CA THR A 19 -7.52 3.51 -9.47
C THR A 19 -6.22 3.47 -10.25
N ILE A 20 -5.15 4.10 -9.75
CA ILE A 20 -3.80 4.04 -10.33
C ILE A 20 -3.13 2.72 -10.00
N THR A 21 -3.33 2.23 -8.77
CA THR A 21 -2.83 0.93 -8.28
C THR A 21 -3.93 -0.12 -8.28
N ASN A 22 -3.55 -1.38 -8.06
CA ASN A 22 -4.52 -2.48 -7.98
C ASN A 22 -5.49 -2.33 -6.80
N GLY A 23 -5.09 -1.60 -5.74
CA GLY A 23 -5.86 -1.47 -4.49
C GLY A 23 -5.70 -2.66 -3.56
N GLU A 24 -4.89 -3.63 -3.96
CA GLU A 24 -4.56 -4.81 -3.18
C GLU A 24 -3.04 -4.88 -2.99
N PRO A 25 -2.53 -4.73 -1.75
CA PRO A 25 -1.11 -4.90 -1.47
C PRO A 25 -0.63 -6.31 -1.84
N GLU A 26 0.57 -6.41 -2.39
CA GLU A 26 1.20 -7.68 -2.76
C GLU A 26 2.60 -7.79 -2.15
N VAL A 27 3.05 -9.01 -1.84
CA VAL A 27 4.43 -9.26 -1.43
C VAL A 27 5.35 -9.11 -2.64
N VAL A 28 6.22 -8.11 -2.58
CA VAL A 28 7.17 -7.80 -3.66
C VAL A 28 8.58 -8.35 -3.40
N THR A 29 8.94 -8.57 -2.13
CA THR A 29 10.23 -9.15 -1.77
C THR A 29 10.16 -9.91 -0.44
N ILE A 30 11.04 -10.88 -0.27
CA ILE A 30 11.21 -11.65 0.97
C ILE A 30 12.70 -11.77 1.25
N VAL A 31 13.14 -11.23 2.37
CA VAL A 31 14.54 -11.26 2.81
C VAL A 31 14.63 -12.11 4.06
N GLY A 32 15.04 -13.36 3.89
CA GLY A 32 15.32 -14.27 5.01
C GLY A 32 16.71 -14.08 5.57
N THR A 33 16.99 -14.73 6.70
CA THR A 33 18.32 -14.84 7.29
C THR A 33 18.99 -16.17 6.92
N ARG A 34 20.24 -16.35 7.32
CA ARG A 34 20.94 -17.65 7.13
C ARG A 34 20.24 -18.80 7.84
N SER A 35 19.64 -18.54 9.00
CA SER A 35 18.91 -19.53 9.79
C SER A 35 17.45 -19.70 9.40
N VAL A 36 16.87 -18.72 8.70
CA VAL A 36 15.46 -18.69 8.28
C VAL A 36 15.39 -18.35 6.79
N PRO A 37 15.43 -19.36 5.89
CA PRO A 37 15.33 -19.14 4.45
C PRO A 37 13.98 -18.49 4.06
N ALA A 38 13.94 -17.75 2.95
CA ALA A 38 12.76 -16.98 2.49
C ALA A 38 11.47 -17.80 2.44
N LYS A 39 11.51 -19.03 1.94
CA LYS A 39 10.31 -19.90 1.91
C LYS A 39 9.79 -20.27 3.29
N PHE A 40 10.70 -20.53 4.23
CA PHE A 40 10.33 -20.84 5.61
C PHE A 40 9.79 -19.59 6.30
N LEU A 41 10.42 -18.42 6.08
CA LEU A 41 9.94 -17.13 6.56
C LEU A 41 8.51 -16.86 6.07
N LEU A 42 8.22 -17.08 4.79
CA LEU A 42 6.87 -16.88 4.23
C LEU A 42 5.83 -17.79 4.90
N GLY A 43 6.16 -19.08 5.09
CA GLY A 43 5.25 -20.03 5.76
C GLY A 43 5.01 -19.70 7.24
N MET A 44 6.06 -19.21 7.93
CA MET A 44 6.03 -18.76 9.31
C MET A 44 5.18 -17.48 9.44
N ALA A 45 5.47 -16.47 8.61
CA ALA A 45 4.75 -15.21 8.56
C ALA A 45 3.25 -15.44 8.26
N ALA A 46 2.92 -16.20 7.21
CA ALA A 46 1.55 -16.53 6.86
C ALA A 46 0.82 -17.29 7.98
N GLY A 47 1.52 -18.17 8.72
CA GLY A 47 0.96 -18.83 9.90
C GLY A 47 0.58 -17.85 11.01
N LEU A 48 1.43 -16.83 11.27
CA LEU A 48 1.17 -15.80 12.26
C LEU A 48 0.04 -14.87 11.81
N GLU A 49 0.10 -14.41 10.56
CA GLU A 49 -0.84 -13.44 9.97
C GLU A 49 -2.24 -14.04 9.68
N SER A 50 -2.38 -15.37 9.76
CA SER A 50 -3.62 -16.07 9.39
C SER A 50 -4.86 -15.65 10.20
N GLN A 51 -4.67 -14.98 11.32
CA GLN A 51 -5.77 -14.48 12.17
C GLN A 51 -5.98 -12.96 12.03
N SER A 52 -5.16 -12.28 11.25
CA SER A 52 -5.27 -10.84 10.96
C SER A 52 -6.12 -10.60 9.71
N GLN A 53 -6.89 -9.52 9.73
CA GLN A 53 -7.61 -9.00 8.55
C GLN A 53 -6.94 -7.77 7.95
N ASP A 54 -5.75 -7.42 8.43
CA ASP A 54 -4.96 -6.33 7.88
C ASP A 54 -4.63 -6.58 6.40
N PRO A 55 -4.71 -5.58 5.52
CA PRO A 55 -4.39 -5.74 4.10
C PRO A 55 -2.98 -6.28 3.81
N LEU A 56 -1.99 -5.95 4.66
CA LEU A 56 -0.63 -6.46 4.52
C LEU A 56 -0.55 -7.95 4.91
N ALA A 57 -1.25 -8.34 5.98
CA ALA A 57 -1.40 -9.76 6.37
C ALA A 57 -2.06 -10.58 5.26
N CYS A 58 -3.13 -10.05 4.67
CA CYS A 58 -3.81 -10.68 3.54
C CYS A 58 -2.87 -10.87 2.33
N ALA A 59 -1.97 -9.91 2.08
CA ALA A 59 -0.96 -10.02 1.02
C ALA A 59 0.01 -11.17 1.28
N VAL A 60 0.50 -11.33 2.52
CA VAL A 60 1.39 -12.44 2.93
C VAL A 60 0.68 -13.78 2.75
N MET A 61 -0.58 -13.88 3.16
CA MET A 61 -1.40 -15.07 3.00
C MET A 61 -1.61 -15.45 1.53
N ARG A 62 -1.96 -14.47 0.68
CA ARG A 62 -2.12 -14.71 -0.77
C ARG A 62 -0.83 -15.19 -1.41
N LYS A 63 0.31 -14.59 -1.06
CA LYS A 63 1.62 -15.00 -1.56
C LYS A 63 1.96 -16.44 -1.17
N ALA A 64 1.73 -16.81 0.09
CA ALA A 64 1.96 -18.18 0.56
C ALA A 64 1.08 -19.19 -0.20
N ALA A 65 -0.21 -18.86 -0.42
CA ALA A 65 -1.13 -19.70 -1.18
C ALA A 65 -0.71 -19.86 -2.65
N ALA A 66 -0.34 -18.76 -3.31
CA ALA A 66 0.10 -18.76 -4.72
C ALA A 66 1.36 -19.60 -4.94
N GLU A 67 2.28 -19.61 -3.97
CA GLU A 67 3.50 -20.44 -4.00
C GLU A 67 3.31 -21.85 -3.44
N ASN A 68 2.09 -22.24 -3.04
CA ASN A 68 1.78 -23.52 -2.39
C ASN A 68 2.65 -23.77 -1.15
N ILE A 69 2.95 -22.72 -0.39
CA ILE A 69 3.71 -22.80 0.85
C ILE A 69 2.81 -23.29 1.98
N LYS A 70 3.25 -24.35 2.67
CA LYS A 70 2.56 -24.82 3.86
C LYS A 70 2.71 -23.81 4.99
N LEU A 71 1.60 -23.34 5.52
CA LEU A 71 1.57 -22.44 6.67
C LEU A 71 2.12 -23.17 7.91
N SER A 72 2.95 -22.49 8.68
CA SER A 72 3.37 -22.98 9.98
C SER A 72 2.20 -22.96 10.97
N ALA A 73 2.09 -24.00 11.80
CA ALA A 73 1.07 -24.02 12.84
C ALA A 73 1.47 -23.08 13.98
N VAL A 74 0.80 -21.93 14.06
CA VAL A 74 1.00 -20.93 15.10
C VAL A 74 -0.18 -20.96 16.06
N LYS A 75 0.10 -20.89 17.36
CA LYS A 75 -0.87 -20.85 18.46
C LYS A 75 -0.68 -19.59 19.29
N ASP A 76 -1.66 -19.32 20.16
CA ASP A 76 -1.62 -18.20 21.12
C ASP A 76 -1.33 -16.86 20.42
N VAL A 77 -1.96 -16.62 19.27
CA VAL A 77 -1.76 -15.38 18.51
C VAL A 77 -2.43 -14.23 19.25
N THR A 78 -1.66 -13.16 19.46
CA THR A 78 -2.11 -11.90 20.03
C THR A 78 -1.82 -10.77 19.06
N ILE A 79 -2.84 -10.00 18.70
CA ILE A 79 -2.72 -8.81 17.84
C ILE A 79 -2.53 -7.60 18.74
N LEU A 80 -1.53 -6.78 18.44
CA LEU A 80 -1.22 -5.53 19.12
C LEU A 80 -1.45 -4.40 18.12
N ASP A 81 -2.59 -3.73 18.24
CA ASP A 81 -3.05 -2.73 17.29
C ASP A 81 -1.98 -1.68 16.98
N GLY A 82 -1.72 -1.48 15.69
CA GLY A 82 -0.74 -0.52 15.17
C GLY A 82 0.74 -0.89 15.38
N GLN A 83 1.04 -2.04 16.00
CA GLN A 83 2.41 -2.46 16.29
C GLN A 83 2.77 -3.77 15.57
N GLY A 84 1.95 -4.80 15.73
CA GLY A 84 2.24 -6.11 15.15
C GLY A 84 1.51 -7.25 15.85
N LEU A 85 2.02 -8.45 15.67
CA LEU A 85 1.45 -9.69 16.21
C LEU A 85 2.53 -10.51 16.92
N THR A 86 2.10 -11.28 17.91
CA THR A 86 2.93 -12.32 18.55
C THR A 86 2.22 -13.66 18.52
N GLY A 87 2.96 -14.75 18.61
CA GLY A 87 2.41 -16.10 18.65
C GLY A 87 3.45 -17.11 19.05
N LYS A 88 3.09 -18.41 19.03
CA LYS A 88 3.99 -19.51 19.33
C LYS A 88 3.97 -20.55 18.21
N MET A 89 5.13 -20.89 17.70
CA MET A 89 5.37 -21.95 16.73
C MET A 89 6.25 -23.03 17.34
N ALA A 90 5.75 -24.24 17.48
CA ALA A 90 6.47 -25.36 18.11
C ALA A 90 7.08 -25.01 19.48
N GLY A 91 6.37 -24.23 20.31
CA GLY A 91 6.82 -23.77 21.63
C GLY A 91 7.74 -22.55 21.62
N LYS A 92 8.20 -22.09 20.46
CA LYS A 92 9.04 -20.90 20.30
C LYS A 92 8.20 -19.67 20.09
N VAL A 93 8.55 -18.57 20.77
CA VAL A 93 7.89 -17.27 20.57
C VAL A 93 8.27 -16.70 19.22
N MET A 94 7.29 -16.18 18.50
CA MET A 94 7.49 -15.47 17.27
C MET A 94 6.72 -14.14 17.29
N ALA A 95 7.22 -13.17 16.54
CA ALA A 95 6.55 -11.88 16.37
C ALA A 95 6.69 -11.41 14.92
N GLY A 96 5.73 -10.60 14.49
CA GLY A 96 5.72 -9.92 13.20
C GLY A 96 5.20 -8.49 13.36
N GLY A 97 5.77 -7.51 12.66
CA GLY A 97 5.31 -6.12 12.74
C GLY A 97 6.33 -5.08 12.29
N SER A 98 6.23 -3.87 12.84
CA SER A 98 7.12 -2.76 12.52
C SER A 98 8.57 -3.01 12.97
N ALA A 99 9.51 -2.22 12.43
CA ALA A 99 10.93 -2.29 12.85
C ALA A 99 11.09 -2.04 14.35
N GLU A 100 10.40 -1.02 14.88
CA GLU A 100 10.44 -0.68 16.31
C GLU A 100 9.90 -1.81 17.18
N PHE A 101 8.78 -2.42 16.76
CA PHE A 101 8.17 -3.52 17.50
C PHE A 101 9.08 -4.74 17.58
N ILE A 102 9.76 -5.09 16.50
CA ILE A 102 10.68 -6.23 16.47
C ILE A 102 12.00 -5.90 17.16
N ALA A 103 12.53 -4.66 17.02
CA ALA A 103 13.74 -4.21 17.71
C ALA A 103 13.60 -4.20 19.24
N ALA A 104 12.38 -4.06 19.77
CA ALA A 104 12.11 -4.19 21.19
C ALA A 104 12.20 -5.65 21.70
N GLN A 105 12.20 -6.64 20.81
CA GLN A 105 12.19 -8.06 21.16
C GLN A 105 13.49 -8.80 20.81
N CYS A 106 14.22 -8.32 19.81
CA CYS A 106 15.50 -8.89 19.40
C CYS A 106 16.36 -7.85 18.68
N GLU A 107 17.66 -8.09 18.60
CA GLU A 107 18.56 -7.27 17.80
C GLU A 107 18.33 -7.53 16.29
N LEU A 108 18.04 -6.46 15.55
CA LEU A 108 18.00 -6.49 14.09
C LEU A 108 19.43 -6.44 13.55
N THR A 109 19.76 -7.33 12.64
CA THR A 109 21.07 -7.28 11.99
C THR A 109 21.20 -6.05 11.11
N PRO A 110 22.42 -5.47 10.94
CA PRO A 110 22.64 -4.31 10.08
C PRO A 110 22.11 -4.52 8.65
N ASP A 111 22.26 -5.71 8.10
CA ASP A 111 21.79 -6.05 6.75
C ASP A 111 20.26 -5.98 6.65
N LEU A 112 19.53 -6.43 7.68
CA LEU A 112 18.07 -6.35 7.72
C LEU A 112 17.57 -4.91 7.95
N GLN A 113 18.27 -4.14 8.77
CA GLN A 113 17.95 -2.72 8.96
C GLN A 113 18.11 -1.96 7.65
N GLN A 114 19.26 -2.10 6.99
CA GLN A 114 19.52 -1.45 5.70
C GLN A 114 18.52 -1.89 4.62
N ALA A 115 18.21 -3.19 4.53
CA ALA A 115 17.23 -3.69 3.58
C ALA A 115 15.84 -3.08 3.81
N GLY A 116 15.41 -2.98 5.07
CA GLY A 116 14.11 -2.40 5.40
C GLY A 116 14.05 -0.88 5.18
N GLU A 117 15.13 -0.16 5.51
CA GLU A 117 15.25 1.28 5.23
C GLU A 117 15.18 1.55 3.71
N GLN A 118 15.86 0.73 2.90
CA GLN A 118 15.80 0.85 1.45
C GLN A 118 14.38 0.57 0.93
N LEU A 119 13.71 -0.47 1.41
CA LEU A 119 12.33 -0.76 1.03
C LEU A 119 11.40 0.40 1.41
N ALA A 120 11.54 0.95 2.61
CA ALA A 120 10.74 2.09 3.06
C ALA A 120 11.00 3.34 2.19
N ALA A 121 12.27 3.60 1.82
CA ALA A 121 12.63 4.67 0.90
C ALA A 121 12.01 4.47 -0.51
N ASP A 122 11.88 3.21 -0.92
CA ASP A 122 11.22 2.84 -2.18
C ASP A 122 9.67 2.78 -2.05
N GLY A 123 9.11 3.19 -0.90
CA GLY A 123 7.66 3.17 -0.62
C GLY A 123 7.07 1.77 -0.51
N ILE A 124 7.87 0.79 -0.16
CA ILE A 124 7.48 -0.59 0.12
C ILE A 124 7.41 -0.77 1.64
N ALA A 125 6.29 -1.25 2.16
CA ALA A 125 6.12 -1.48 3.59
C ALA A 125 6.93 -2.70 4.04
N PRO A 126 7.97 -2.55 4.89
CA PRO A 126 8.71 -3.67 5.42
C PRO A 126 8.02 -4.23 6.66
N LEU A 127 7.63 -5.50 6.61
CA LEU A 127 7.14 -6.27 7.75
C LEU A 127 8.29 -7.12 8.27
N TYR A 128 8.73 -6.86 9.50
CA TYR A 128 9.81 -7.60 10.14
C TYR A 128 9.27 -8.77 10.95
N PHE A 129 10.06 -9.85 11.03
CA PHE A 129 9.70 -11.04 11.80
C PHE A 129 10.84 -11.49 12.69
N SER A 130 10.49 -12.00 13.87
CA SER A 130 11.42 -12.65 14.81
C SER A 130 10.95 -14.06 15.18
N LEU A 131 11.90 -14.90 15.54
CA LEU A 131 11.65 -16.24 16.06
C LEU A 131 12.63 -16.55 17.21
N ASP A 132 12.09 -16.88 18.37
CA ASP A 132 12.86 -17.30 19.55
C ASP A 132 13.93 -16.27 19.97
N GLY A 133 13.55 -14.96 19.97
CA GLY A 133 14.45 -13.86 20.34
C GLY A 133 15.50 -13.49 19.28
N HIS A 134 15.37 -14.01 18.05
CA HIS A 134 16.28 -13.68 16.95
C HIS A 134 15.53 -13.16 15.74
N ALA A 135 16.13 -12.21 15.02
CA ALA A 135 15.58 -11.71 13.77
C ALA A 135 15.50 -12.85 12.73
N ALA A 136 14.29 -13.06 12.19
CA ALA A 136 14.04 -14.11 11.21
C ALA A 136 14.11 -13.58 9.76
N GLY A 137 13.80 -12.31 9.54
CA GLY A 137 13.84 -11.67 8.24
C GLY A 137 12.79 -10.58 8.10
N LEU A 138 12.58 -10.12 6.88
CA LEU A 138 11.53 -9.17 6.54
C LEU A 138 10.82 -9.53 5.22
N ILE A 139 9.58 -9.07 5.09
CA ILE A 139 8.76 -9.20 3.90
C ILE A 139 8.34 -7.80 3.47
N GLY A 140 8.68 -7.41 2.23
CA GLY A 140 8.26 -6.15 1.65
C GLY A 140 6.92 -6.28 0.94
N VAL A 141 5.97 -5.41 1.29
CA VAL A 141 4.61 -5.38 0.73
C VAL A 141 4.32 -4.02 0.11
N ALA A 142 3.78 -4.00 -1.10
CA ALA A 142 3.40 -2.77 -1.80
C ALA A 142 2.16 -2.97 -2.67
N ASP A 143 1.40 -1.90 -2.83
CA ASP A 143 0.31 -1.85 -3.81
C ASP A 143 0.87 -1.49 -5.19
N ALA A 144 0.72 -2.39 -6.15
CA ALA A 144 1.32 -2.27 -7.47
C ALA A 144 0.53 -1.31 -8.37
N VAL A 145 1.25 -0.47 -9.14
CA VAL A 145 0.66 0.37 -10.19
C VAL A 145 0.14 -0.53 -11.31
N LYS A 146 -1.10 -0.29 -11.75
CA LYS A 146 -1.69 -1.02 -12.88
C LYS A 146 -0.87 -0.78 -14.15
N PRO A 147 -0.61 -1.80 -14.99
CA PRO A 147 0.19 -1.65 -16.21
C PRO A 147 -0.34 -0.56 -17.17
N ALA A 148 -1.65 -0.35 -17.19
CA ALA A 148 -2.30 0.64 -18.07
C ALA A 148 -2.30 2.07 -17.50
N SER A 149 -1.98 2.27 -16.21
CA SER A 149 -2.15 3.58 -15.54
C SER A 149 -1.34 4.68 -16.20
N LYS A 150 -0.06 4.43 -16.48
CA LYS A 150 0.78 5.45 -17.13
C LYS A 150 0.20 5.90 -18.46
N ALA A 151 -0.17 4.95 -19.34
CA ALA A 151 -0.72 5.28 -20.64
C ALA A 151 -2.07 6.03 -20.53
N ALA A 152 -2.90 5.68 -19.55
CA ALA A 152 -4.16 6.37 -19.28
C ALA A 152 -3.94 7.83 -18.83
N LEU A 153 -2.98 8.08 -17.92
CA LEU A 153 -2.63 9.42 -17.48
C LEU A 153 -2.05 10.25 -18.64
N ASP A 154 -1.17 9.66 -19.44
CA ASP A 154 -0.61 10.33 -20.63
C ASP A 154 -1.73 10.72 -21.62
N ALA A 155 -2.75 9.86 -21.81
CA ALA A 155 -3.90 10.16 -22.66
C ALA A 155 -4.75 11.31 -22.09
N LEU A 156 -4.99 11.36 -20.77
CA LEU A 156 -5.70 12.48 -20.14
C LEU A 156 -4.94 13.80 -20.31
N LYS A 157 -3.62 13.81 -20.13
CA LYS A 157 -2.77 14.98 -20.40
C LYS A 157 -2.80 15.41 -21.87
N ALA A 158 -2.83 14.46 -22.81
CA ALA A 158 -2.93 14.75 -24.24
C ALA A 158 -4.28 15.40 -24.63
N LEU A 159 -5.33 15.16 -23.83
CA LEU A 159 -6.62 15.86 -23.97
C LEU A 159 -6.61 17.29 -23.39
N GLY A 160 -5.48 17.74 -22.85
CA GLY A 160 -5.33 19.07 -22.25
C GLY A 160 -5.80 19.17 -20.80
N LEU A 161 -6.02 18.04 -20.12
CA LEU A 161 -6.42 18.02 -18.72
C LEU A 161 -5.21 18.16 -17.81
N ASP A 162 -5.36 18.94 -16.75
CA ASP A 162 -4.45 18.93 -15.60
C ASP A 162 -4.72 17.67 -14.77
N VAL A 163 -3.70 16.81 -14.61
CA VAL A 163 -3.87 15.49 -13.99
C VAL A 163 -3.24 15.49 -12.60
N ILE A 164 -4.06 15.35 -11.56
CA ILE A 164 -3.66 15.45 -10.15
C ILE A 164 -3.92 14.14 -9.42
N LEU A 165 -2.94 13.65 -8.66
CA LEU A 165 -3.09 12.55 -7.71
C LEU A 165 -3.47 13.11 -6.34
N LEU A 166 -4.64 12.69 -5.80
CA LEU A 166 -5.02 12.92 -4.40
C LEU A 166 -5.00 11.61 -3.63
N THR A 167 -4.35 11.57 -2.46
CA THR A 167 -4.28 10.34 -1.66
C THR A 167 -4.10 10.63 -0.16
N GLY A 168 -4.67 9.76 0.68
CA GLY A 168 -4.41 9.74 2.13
C GLY A 168 -3.07 9.10 2.52
N ASP A 169 -2.34 8.52 1.57
CA ASP A 169 -1.06 7.88 1.83
C ASP A 169 0.04 8.85 2.23
N SER A 170 1.11 8.32 2.81
CA SER A 170 2.33 9.08 3.08
C SER A 170 2.92 9.68 1.80
N ARG A 171 3.64 10.79 1.97
CA ARG A 171 4.31 11.46 0.85
C ARG A 171 5.22 10.51 0.06
N THR A 172 6.02 9.70 0.74
CA THR A 172 6.93 8.72 0.12
C THR A 172 6.20 7.73 -0.79
N ASN A 173 5.05 7.19 -0.34
CA ASN A 173 4.25 6.27 -1.14
C ASN A 173 3.61 6.96 -2.35
N ALA A 174 3.12 8.19 -2.17
CA ALA A 174 2.53 8.98 -3.24
C ALA A 174 3.57 9.31 -4.33
N ASP A 175 4.76 9.76 -3.93
CA ASP A 175 5.85 10.12 -4.84
C ASP A 175 6.34 8.91 -5.65
N ARG A 176 6.44 7.73 -5.03
CA ARG A 176 6.78 6.49 -5.74
C ARG A 176 5.78 6.15 -6.84
N VAL A 177 4.48 6.25 -6.55
CA VAL A 177 3.43 5.99 -7.53
C VAL A 177 3.44 7.05 -8.63
N ALA A 178 3.57 8.33 -8.26
CA ALA A 178 3.64 9.46 -9.15
C ALA A 178 4.80 9.33 -10.17
N ALA A 179 5.99 8.97 -9.69
CA ALA A 179 7.15 8.74 -10.55
C ALA A 179 6.91 7.64 -11.59
N GLN A 180 6.24 6.54 -11.21
CA GLN A 180 5.92 5.44 -12.12
C GLN A 180 4.93 5.83 -13.22
N VAL A 181 4.02 6.77 -12.93
CA VAL A 181 3.00 7.22 -13.89
C VAL A 181 3.33 8.56 -14.54
N GLY A 182 4.50 9.15 -14.26
CA GLY A 182 4.97 10.38 -14.88
C GLY A 182 4.24 11.64 -14.40
N LEU A 183 3.89 11.71 -13.11
CA LEU A 183 3.45 12.92 -12.42
C LEU A 183 4.63 13.53 -11.67
N ASP A 184 4.71 14.86 -11.67
CA ASP A 184 5.66 15.62 -10.86
C ASP A 184 5.07 16.03 -9.50
N ASP A 185 5.90 16.58 -8.63
CA ASP A 185 5.54 16.97 -7.27
C ASP A 185 4.39 17.98 -7.19
N ALA A 186 4.23 18.85 -8.20
CA ALA A 186 3.17 19.86 -8.23
C ALA A 186 1.78 19.24 -8.43
N HIS A 187 1.73 18.03 -9.00
CA HIS A 187 0.51 17.30 -9.30
C HIS A 187 0.22 16.17 -8.30
N VAL A 188 0.85 16.20 -7.11
CA VAL A 188 0.66 15.19 -6.06
C VAL A 188 0.30 15.85 -4.75
N VAL A 189 -0.87 15.52 -4.22
CA VAL A 189 -1.31 15.93 -2.88
C VAL A 189 -1.54 14.68 -2.04
N SER A 190 -0.78 14.54 -0.97
CA SER A 190 -0.72 13.33 -0.14
C SER A 190 -0.95 13.63 1.33
N GLY A 191 -1.16 12.57 2.14
CA GLY A 191 -1.37 12.68 3.58
C GLY A 191 -2.73 13.26 3.97
N LEU A 192 -3.70 13.24 3.06
CA LEU A 192 -5.02 13.84 3.27
C LEU A 192 -5.93 12.91 4.07
N ALA A 193 -6.55 13.43 5.14
CA ALA A 193 -7.70 12.79 5.74
C ALA A 193 -8.91 12.84 4.78
N PRO A 194 -9.92 11.96 4.92
CA PRO A 194 -11.07 11.93 4.02
C PRO A 194 -11.77 13.29 3.84
N ALA A 195 -11.93 14.06 4.92
CA ALA A 195 -12.54 15.39 4.85
C ALA A 195 -11.66 16.43 4.13
N GLU A 196 -10.34 16.27 4.21
CA GLU A 196 -9.38 17.16 3.51
C GLU A 196 -9.34 16.85 2.01
N LEU A 197 -9.54 15.58 1.63
CA LEU A 197 -9.71 15.16 0.24
C LEU A 197 -10.86 15.91 -0.45
N GLU A 198 -12.02 15.98 0.21
CA GLU A 198 -13.17 16.73 -0.28
C GLU A 198 -12.89 18.24 -0.35
N ALA A 199 -12.23 18.80 0.66
CA ALA A 199 -11.88 20.21 0.70
C ALA A 199 -10.92 20.59 -0.46
N GLU A 200 -9.92 19.75 -0.70
CA GLU A 200 -8.96 19.95 -1.78
C GLU A 200 -9.65 19.84 -3.17
N LEU A 201 -10.57 18.90 -3.34
CA LEU A 201 -11.36 18.78 -4.56
C LEU A 201 -12.18 20.05 -4.83
N ARG A 202 -12.85 20.59 -3.80
CA ARG A 202 -13.58 21.85 -3.89
C ARG A 202 -12.66 23.04 -4.22
N ARG A 203 -11.45 23.06 -3.69
CA ARG A 203 -10.44 24.08 -4.02
C ARG A 203 -10.07 24.01 -5.50
N LEU A 204 -9.87 22.83 -6.05
CA LEU A 204 -9.57 22.64 -7.47
C LEU A 204 -10.74 23.10 -8.36
N GLN A 205 -11.98 22.88 -7.95
CA GLN A 205 -13.19 23.32 -8.66
C GLN A 205 -13.29 24.86 -8.80
N THR A 206 -12.56 25.63 -7.98
CA THR A 206 -12.52 27.09 -8.15
C THR A 206 -11.81 27.53 -9.45
N ASN A 207 -10.97 26.64 -10.02
CA ASN A 207 -10.22 26.90 -11.26
C ASN A 207 -10.91 26.35 -12.52
N GLY A 208 -12.06 25.68 -12.35
CA GLY A 208 -12.83 25.09 -13.44
C GLY A 208 -13.41 23.72 -13.10
N PRO A 209 -14.21 23.11 -13.98
CA PRO A 209 -14.84 21.83 -13.74
C PRO A 209 -13.82 20.69 -13.56
N VAL A 210 -14.06 19.85 -12.55
CA VAL A 210 -13.17 18.76 -12.11
C VAL A 210 -13.86 17.41 -12.29
N ALA A 211 -13.14 16.46 -12.90
CA ALA A 211 -13.49 15.04 -12.82
C ALA A 211 -12.73 14.38 -11.67
N MET A 212 -13.42 13.61 -10.84
CA MET A 212 -12.81 12.69 -9.88
C MET A 212 -12.93 11.27 -10.38
N ILE A 213 -11.80 10.57 -10.43
CA ILE A 213 -11.70 9.16 -10.82
C ILE A 213 -11.23 8.38 -9.60
N GLY A 214 -12.01 7.41 -9.15
CA GLY A 214 -11.70 6.71 -7.91
C GLY A 214 -12.43 5.39 -7.76
N SER A 215 -11.98 4.59 -6.79
CA SER A 215 -12.66 3.37 -6.38
C SER A 215 -13.75 3.67 -5.33
N THR A 216 -14.37 2.63 -4.79
CA THR A 216 -15.40 2.77 -3.74
C THR A 216 -14.89 3.45 -2.48
N SER A 217 -13.58 3.38 -2.19
CA SER A 217 -12.95 4.10 -1.08
C SER A 217 -13.04 5.62 -1.21
N ALA A 218 -13.15 6.14 -2.43
CA ALA A 218 -13.26 7.57 -2.74
C ALA A 218 -14.72 8.03 -2.97
N ALA A 219 -15.74 7.27 -2.54
CA ALA A 219 -17.15 7.52 -2.87
C ALA A 219 -17.62 8.94 -2.53
N ALA A 220 -17.22 9.50 -1.39
CA ALA A 220 -17.58 10.86 -0.99
C ALA A 220 -16.95 11.92 -1.93
N ALA A 221 -15.67 11.75 -2.28
CA ALA A 221 -14.99 12.63 -3.24
C ALA A 221 -15.59 12.52 -4.65
N LEU A 222 -15.96 11.31 -5.09
CA LEU A 222 -16.66 11.09 -6.37
C LEU A 222 -18.00 11.84 -6.43
N ALA A 223 -18.74 11.88 -5.31
CA ALA A 223 -20.01 12.58 -5.22
C ALA A 223 -19.85 14.12 -5.19
N CYS A 224 -18.71 14.63 -4.75
CA CYS A 224 -18.41 16.07 -4.67
C CYS A 224 -17.93 16.68 -6.00
N ALA A 225 -17.41 15.88 -6.92
CA ALA A 225 -16.87 16.33 -8.20
C ALA A 225 -17.97 16.73 -9.19
N ASP A 226 -17.62 17.56 -10.19
CA ASP A 226 -18.53 17.88 -11.30
C ASP A 226 -18.84 16.64 -12.14
N VAL A 227 -17.84 15.75 -12.27
CA VAL A 227 -18.00 14.44 -12.89
C VAL A 227 -17.28 13.39 -12.02
N GLY A 228 -18.04 12.47 -11.42
CA GLY A 228 -17.51 11.32 -10.70
C GLY A 228 -17.44 10.09 -11.61
N ILE A 229 -16.27 9.46 -11.69
CA ILE A 229 -16.03 8.22 -12.45
C ILE A 229 -15.60 7.13 -11.48
N GLY A 230 -16.50 6.19 -11.18
CA GLY A 230 -16.21 5.05 -10.33
C GLY A 230 -15.44 3.97 -11.10
N MET A 231 -14.28 3.57 -10.59
CA MET A 231 -13.55 2.40 -11.09
C MET A 231 -14.15 1.15 -10.44
N GLY A 232 -14.53 0.18 -11.28
CA GLY A 232 -14.93 -1.15 -10.79
C GLY A 232 -13.73 -1.92 -10.22
N ALA A 233 -14.04 -2.79 -9.23
CA ALA A 233 -13.08 -3.75 -8.69
C ALA A 233 -12.83 -4.89 -9.69
#